data_1f0a9cadf79615b40cd3c9f25d012746
#
_entry.id   1f0a9cadf79615b40cd3c9f25d012746
#
_cell.length_a   1.000
_cell.length_b   1.000
_cell.length_c   1.000
_cell.angle_alpha   90.00
_cell.angle_beta   90.00
_cell.angle_gamma   90.00
#
_symmetry.space_group_name_H-M   'P 1'
#
loop_
_entity.id
_entity.type
_entity.pdbx_description
1 polymer ?
#
loop_
_entity_poly.entity_id
_entity_poly.type
_entity_poly.pdbx_seq_one_letter_code
_entity_poly.pdbx_strand_id
1 'polypeptide(L)'
;MPLSNVDTQTSTSVSRSQQASKPRDGRTKLYYQGYSFVRANGTSNKISYRCSSYHSPCPAQFAFYASTMAFDFSSMEAHTCRAGPALRGATVNPGDHAIDASNDIMEEVDKLATQTTLTQRQIWMAIVDKFYMNDGAPVRGVSEKTVKNRVQEAWGHDSSHGRASIMTNPRLTKIKGSHQGFFQFQYAWHDDVKALKKPPKDANGIDQITAWAHPTLLNLLCFENLSWFIDGTFRCAPVDYKQCVTIMIYDLSSKLFLPVLHAATTSMTRKSYVRLLQCVQDAVGSKLVPKDVVCDFESSLIGALREFFPDVTIIGCLFHFKQACRRKMKCIGLPVGEIKVAMSRNVFDILTVIDPTKIAVQGITWVKAKICSVCEVKGLEYSRSKWRTFWSYFQRTWLETHPPEYWNVFGMRRDIISRTNNPLERFHRELNKRFNARPPMKTFVTSLENLAREYVAQRTTVISGLAKPPERTGFVLPRQPKLPEVSDIVDSPASSDGEGEIVDADADSEPYSSAMSSTGDENVEPGEYIQPDHSFEYDGET
;
A
#
# COMPACT_ATOMS: atom_id res chain seq x y z
N MET A 1 25.44 -61.63 10.38
CA MET A 1 24.23 -62.29 10.85
C MET A 1 23.20 -61.22 11.15
N PRO A 2 21.91 -61.47 10.87
CA PRO A 2 21.30 -60.93 9.64
C PRO A 2 20.35 -59.74 9.91
N LEU A 3 20.20 -58.95 8.85
CA LEU A 3 19.24 -57.89 8.63
C LEU A 3 17.80 -58.43 8.67
N SER A 4 16.92 -57.82 9.40
CA SER A 4 15.48 -58.04 9.32
C SER A 4 14.82 -56.89 8.58
N ASN A 5 14.18 -57.24 7.45
CA ASN A 5 13.33 -56.44 6.59
C ASN A 5 12.18 -55.83 7.40
N VAL A 6 11.93 -54.52 7.17
CA VAL A 6 10.65 -53.89 7.47
C VAL A 6 10.01 -53.48 6.16
N ASP A 7 8.90 -54.12 5.86
CA ASP A 7 8.06 -53.90 4.71
C ASP A 7 7.46 -52.49 4.73
N THR A 8 7.77 -51.74 3.69
CA THR A 8 7.14 -50.43 3.41
C THR A 8 5.86 -50.72 2.58
N GLN A 9 4.71 -50.74 3.22
CA GLN A 9 3.43 -50.75 2.53
C GLN A 9 3.18 -49.35 1.91
N THR A 10 3.40 -49.23 0.64
CA THR A 10 2.92 -48.16 -0.21
C THR A 10 1.39 -48.28 -0.36
N SER A 11 0.65 -47.41 0.30
CA SER A 11 -0.77 -47.22 0.06
C SER A 11 -0.96 -46.41 -1.22
N THR A 12 -1.20 -47.10 -2.33
CA THR A 12 -1.72 -46.53 -3.57
C THR A 12 -3.14 -46.02 -3.34
N SER A 13 -3.31 -44.72 -3.25
CA SER A 13 -4.62 -44.08 -3.33
C SER A 13 -5.16 -44.23 -4.75
N VAL A 14 -6.19 -45.06 -4.87
CA VAL A 14 -6.98 -45.26 -6.08
C VAL A 14 -7.57 -43.93 -6.50
N SER A 15 -7.13 -43.43 -7.66
CA SER A 15 -7.71 -42.32 -8.37
C SER A 15 -9.18 -42.65 -8.70
N ARG A 16 -10.10 -41.82 -8.15
CA ARG A 16 -11.50 -41.83 -8.57
C ARG A 16 -11.56 -41.64 -10.08
N SER A 17 -12.05 -42.68 -10.78
CA SER A 17 -12.39 -42.64 -12.19
C SER A 17 -13.28 -41.42 -12.48
N GLN A 18 -12.77 -40.46 -13.24
CA GLN A 18 -13.57 -39.42 -13.85
C GLN A 18 -14.57 -40.09 -14.79
N GLN A 19 -15.82 -40.14 -14.37
CA GLN A 19 -16.92 -40.43 -15.29
C GLN A 19 -16.95 -39.32 -16.31
N ALA A 20 -16.65 -39.66 -17.55
CA ALA A 20 -16.81 -38.78 -18.69
C ALA A 20 -18.25 -38.26 -18.71
N SER A 21 -18.43 -36.99 -18.42
CA SER A 21 -19.71 -36.32 -18.55
C SER A 21 -20.14 -36.42 -20.02
N LYS A 22 -21.33 -36.94 -20.24
CA LYS A 22 -21.94 -36.99 -21.61
C LYS A 22 -21.82 -35.60 -22.25
N PRO A 23 -21.37 -35.50 -23.51
CA PRO A 23 -21.30 -34.22 -24.20
C PRO A 23 -22.67 -33.56 -24.17
N ARG A 24 -22.75 -32.33 -23.64
CA ARG A 24 -23.95 -31.52 -23.77
C ARG A 24 -24.14 -31.20 -25.24
N ASP A 25 -25.11 -31.88 -25.86
CA ASP A 25 -25.52 -31.69 -27.25
C ASP A 25 -26.10 -30.28 -27.40
N GLY A 26 -25.37 -29.39 -28.03
CA GLY A 26 -25.86 -28.06 -28.35
C GLY A 26 -24.91 -26.90 -28.04
N ARG A 27 -24.39 -26.29 -29.10
CA ARG A 27 -23.58 -25.06 -29.18
C ARG A 27 -22.08 -25.24 -29.03
N THR A 28 -21.50 -26.28 -29.56
CA THR A 28 -20.05 -26.41 -29.72
C THR A 28 -19.58 -25.35 -30.71
N LYS A 29 -18.68 -24.47 -30.28
CA LYS A 29 -17.97 -23.55 -31.16
C LYS A 29 -16.75 -24.26 -31.71
N LEU A 30 -16.56 -24.17 -33.03
CA LEU A 30 -15.31 -24.52 -33.69
C LEU A 30 -14.49 -23.25 -33.95
N TYR A 31 -13.19 -23.38 -33.87
CA TYR A 31 -12.24 -22.31 -34.17
C TYR A 31 -11.40 -22.75 -35.37
N TYR A 32 -11.31 -21.88 -36.36
CA TYR A 32 -10.53 -22.12 -37.55
C TYR A 32 -9.99 -20.80 -38.09
N GLN A 33 -8.68 -20.74 -38.35
CA GLN A 33 -7.99 -19.53 -38.83
C GLN A 33 -8.33 -18.27 -38.02
N GLY A 34 -8.41 -18.39 -36.71
CA GLY A 34 -8.71 -17.28 -35.80
C GLY A 34 -10.17 -16.82 -35.75
N TYR A 35 -11.07 -17.46 -36.53
CA TYR A 35 -12.49 -17.18 -36.49
C TYR A 35 -13.26 -18.26 -35.73
N SER A 36 -14.37 -17.89 -35.11
CA SER A 36 -15.25 -18.85 -34.44
C SER A 36 -16.49 -19.15 -35.30
N PHE A 37 -16.86 -20.41 -35.34
CA PHE A 37 -17.99 -20.95 -36.10
C PHE A 37 -18.98 -21.62 -35.17
N VAL A 38 -20.25 -21.55 -35.52
CA VAL A 38 -21.35 -22.21 -34.81
C VAL A 38 -22.09 -23.18 -35.76
N ARG A 39 -22.58 -24.28 -35.23
CA ARG A 39 -23.41 -25.22 -36.00
C ARG A 39 -24.66 -24.47 -36.50
N ALA A 40 -24.87 -24.46 -37.80
CA ALA A 40 -26.02 -23.86 -38.46
C ALA A 40 -27.15 -24.88 -38.67
N ASN A 41 -26.90 -25.86 -39.50
CA ASN A 41 -27.85 -26.92 -39.87
C ASN A 41 -27.13 -28.26 -39.85
N GLY A 42 -27.88 -29.37 -39.78
CA GLY A 42 -27.29 -30.70 -39.87
C GLY A 42 -28.31 -31.74 -40.22
N THR A 43 -27.90 -32.66 -41.10
CA THR A 43 -28.54 -33.96 -41.37
C THR A 43 -27.69 -35.05 -40.73
N SER A 44 -28.13 -36.30 -40.79
CA SER A 44 -27.34 -37.45 -40.32
C SER A 44 -25.95 -37.57 -40.97
N ASN A 45 -25.79 -37.06 -42.17
CA ASN A 45 -24.53 -37.16 -42.94
C ASN A 45 -23.79 -35.85 -43.13
N LYS A 46 -24.44 -34.66 -43.01
CA LYS A 46 -23.83 -33.35 -43.24
C LYS A 46 -24.14 -32.40 -42.12
N ILE A 47 -23.15 -31.80 -41.53
CA ILE A 47 -23.26 -30.72 -40.52
C ILE A 47 -22.63 -29.46 -41.09
N SER A 48 -23.41 -28.38 -41.19
CA SER A 48 -22.91 -27.09 -41.68
C SER A 48 -22.56 -26.20 -40.51
N TYR A 49 -21.41 -25.53 -40.60
CA TYR A 49 -20.91 -24.55 -39.65
C TYR A 49 -20.82 -23.17 -40.33
N ARG A 50 -21.32 -22.14 -39.69
CA ARG A 50 -21.26 -20.75 -40.17
C ARG A 50 -20.50 -19.86 -39.20
N CYS A 51 -19.91 -18.79 -39.68
CA CYS A 51 -19.23 -17.81 -38.86
C CYS A 51 -20.16 -17.35 -37.70
N SER A 52 -19.62 -17.22 -36.49
CA SER A 52 -20.38 -16.78 -35.33
C SER A 52 -20.88 -15.34 -35.43
N SER A 53 -20.31 -14.54 -36.33
CA SER A 53 -20.72 -13.16 -36.64
C SER A 53 -21.80 -13.08 -37.73
N TYR A 54 -22.63 -14.11 -37.89
CA TYR A 54 -23.66 -14.22 -38.93
C TYR A 54 -24.79 -13.16 -38.83
N HIS A 55 -24.91 -12.48 -37.68
CA HIS A 55 -25.82 -11.34 -37.52
C HIS A 55 -25.34 -10.09 -38.26
N SER A 56 -24.02 -9.94 -38.46
CA SER A 56 -23.42 -9.05 -39.47
C SER A 56 -23.19 -9.93 -40.69
N PRO A 57 -23.67 -9.62 -41.89
CA PRO A 57 -23.72 -10.57 -42.99
C PRO A 57 -22.32 -11.09 -43.37
N CYS A 58 -21.83 -12.08 -42.61
CA CYS A 58 -20.59 -12.78 -42.90
C CYS A 58 -20.93 -14.11 -43.57
N PRO A 59 -20.55 -14.31 -44.85
CA PRO A 59 -20.94 -15.49 -45.62
C PRO A 59 -20.11 -16.75 -45.31
N ALA A 60 -19.00 -16.60 -44.57
CA ALA A 60 -18.08 -17.70 -44.33
C ALA A 60 -18.75 -18.89 -43.63
N GLN A 61 -18.73 -20.02 -44.28
CA GLN A 61 -19.30 -21.30 -43.81
C GLN A 61 -18.51 -22.46 -44.38
N PHE A 62 -18.54 -23.60 -43.69
CA PHE A 62 -18.00 -24.87 -44.15
C PHE A 62 -18.86 -26.03 -43.65
N ALA A 63 -18.63 -27.25 -44.19
CA ALA A 63 -19.39 -28.41 -43.82
C ALA A 63 -18.50 -29.55 -43.29
N PHE A 64 -19.07 -30.37 -42.41
CA PHE A 64 -18.52 -31.66 -42.01
C PHE A 64 -19.40 -32.78 -42.53
N TYR A 65 -18.80 -33.77 -43.15
CA TYR A 65 -19.50 -34.96 -43.67
C TYR A 65 -19.19 -36.17 -42.80
N ALA A 66 -20.22 -36.76 -42.19
CA ALA A 66 -20.07 -37.91 -41.31
C ALA A 66 -19.66 -39.20 -42.09
N SER A 67 -20.04 -39.32 -43.36
CA SER A 67 -19.66 -40.46 -44.22
C SER A 67 -18.17 -40.55 -44.51
N THR A 68 -17.50 -39.40 -44.61
CA THR A 68 -16.05 -39.33 -44.89
C THR A 68 -15.26 -38.92 -43.66
N MET A 69 -15.94 -38.57 -42.57
CA MET A 69 -15.34 -38.02 -41.34
C MET A 69 -14.43 -36.83 -41.62
N ALA A 70 -14.77 -35.98 -42.60
CA ALA A 70 -13.94 -34.91 -43.09
C ALA A 70 -14.68 -33.57 -43.15
N PHE A 71 -13.93 -32.48 -42.98
CA PHE A 71 -14.40 -31.12 -43.24
C PHE A 71 -14.22 -30.76 -44.71
N ASP A 72 -15.22 -30.09 -45.26
CA ASP A 72 -15.21 -29.56 -46.61
C ASP A 72 -15.24 -28.04 -46.56
N PHE A 73 -14.17 -27.41 -46.98
CA PHE A 73 -13.98 -25.98 -47.06
C PHE A 73 -14.16 -25.41 -48.47
N SER A 74 -14.52 -26.26 -49.46
CA SER A 74 -14.63 -25.83 -50.84
C SER A 74 -15.64 -24.71 -51.08
N SER A 75 -16.67 -24.64 -50.23
CA SER A 75 -17.70 -23.59 -50.23
C SER A 75 -17.42 -22.43 -49.27
N MET A 76 -16.24 -22.36 -48.70
CA MET A 76 -15.91 -21.32 -47.71
C MET A 76 -15.61 -19.99 -48.41
N GLU A 77 -16.49 -19.01 -48.24
CA GLU A 77 -16.27 -17.66 -48.69
C GLU A 77 -15.41 -16.86 -47.69
N ALA A 78 -14.79 -15.77 -48.18
CA ALA A 78 -13.99 -14.88 -47.34
C ALA A 78 -14.85 -14.23 -46.26
N HIS A 79 -14.28 -14.07 -45.06
CA HIS A 79 -14.94 -13.36 -43.98
C HIS A 79 -15.12 -11.88 -44.30
N THR A 80 -16.33 -11.36 -44.11
CA THR A 80 -16.65 -9.92 -44.18
C THR A 80 -16.77 -9.29 -42.80
N CYS A 81 -16.76 -10.09 -41.73
CA CYS A 81 -16.81 -9.62 -40.36
C CYS A 81 -15.44 -9.12 -39.89
N ARG A 82 -15.45 -8.13 -38.95
CA ARG A 82 -14.22 -7.58 -38.35
C ARG A 82 -13.71 -8.41 -37.16
N ALA A 83 -14.31 -9.55 -36.88
CA ALA A 83 -13.96 -10.38 -35.71
C ALA A 83 -12.89 -11.39 -36.13
N GLY A 84 -11.66 -11.11 -35.80
CA GLY A 84 -10.51 -11.98 -36.00
C GLY A 84 -9.34 -11.25 -36.69
N PRO A 85 -8.10 -11.66 -36.47
CA PRO A 85 -6.96 -11.16 -37.23
C PRO A 85 -7.15 -11.55 -38.70
N ALA A 86 -6.88 -10.62 -39.63
CA ALA A 86 -6.89 -10.86 -41.05
C ALA A 86 -5.78 -11.84 -41.41
N LEU A 87 -6.10 -13.12 -41.54
CA LEU A 87 -5.18 -14.13 -42.03
C LEU A 87 -5.15 -14.11 -43.55
N ARG A 88 -3.98 -13.89 -44.11
CA ARG A 88 -3.72 -14.00 -45.54
C ARG A 88 -3.50 -15.47 -45.91
N GLY A 89 -4.42 -15.99 -46.70
CA GLY A 89 -4.22 -17.06 -47.67
C GLY A 89 -3.42 -18.30 -47.22
N ALA A 90 -3.96 -19.13 -46.35
CA ALA A 90 -3.47 -20.48 -46.18
C ALA A 90 -4.28 -21.44 -47.08
N THR A 91 -3.61 -22.29 -47.84
CA THR A 91 -4.21 -23.41 -48.60
C THR A 91 -4.63 -24.49 -47.61
N VAL A 92 -5.92 -24.74 -47.52
CA VAL A 92 -6.51 -25.75 -46.62
C VAL A 92 -6.41 -27.11 -47.25
N ASN A 93 -5.87 -28.11 -46.54
CA ASN A 93 -5.96 -29.51 -46.92
C ASN A 93 -7.31 -30.09 -46.48
N PRO A 94 -8.16 -30.56 -47.39
CA PRO A 94 -9.41 -31.20 -47.01
C PRO A 94 -9.11 -32.55 -46.36
N GLY A 95 -9.73 -32.86 -45.23
CA GLY A 95 -9.70 -34.19 -44.64
C GLY A 95 -9.35 -34.33 -43.18
N ASP A 96 -9.01 -33.23 -42.50
CA ASP A 96 -8.65 -33.29 -41.08
C ASP A 96 -9.89 -33.18 -40.18
N HIS A 97 -9.91 -33.99 -39.11
CA HIS A 97 -10.95 -33.94 -38.08
C HIS A 97 -10.73 -32.80 -37.12
N ALA A 98 -11.81 -32.27 -36.53
CA ALA A 98 -11.70 -31.26 -35.48
C ALA A 98 -11.04 -31.87 -34.25
N ILE A 99 -9.96 -31.22 -33.79
CA ILE A 99 -9.25 -31.60 -32.58
C ILE A 99 -10.00 -30.99 -31.39
N ASP A 100 -10.36 -31.79 -30.38
CA ASP A 100 -10.92 -31.28 -29.14
C ASP A 100 -9.77 -30.89 -28.19
N ALA A 101 -9.42 -29.62 -28.21
CA ALA A 101 -8.37 -29.04 -27.38
C ALA A 101 -8.92 -28.38 -26.10
N SER A 102 -10.18 -28.63 -25.75
CA SER A 102 -10.80 -27.94 -24.60
C SER A 102 -10.05 -28.15 -23.27
N ASN A 103 -9.60 -29.39 -23.03
CA ASN A 103 -8.85 -29.71 -21.81
C ASN A 103 -7.45 -29.10 -21.83
N ASP A 104 -6.73 -29.24 -22.94
CA ASP A 104 -5.37 -28.67 -23.08
C ASP A 104 -5.39 -27.17 -22.97
N ILE A 105 -6.42 -26.51 -23.51
CA ILE A 105 -6.63 -25.06 -23.35
C ILE A 105 -6.85 -24.69 -21.89
N MET A 106 -7.70 -25.44 -21.17
CA MET A 106 -7.97 -25.14 -19.77
C MET A 106 -6.74 -25.36 -18.87
N GLU A 107 -5.96 -26.39 -19.15
CA GLU A 107 -4.68 -26.64 -18.47
C GLU A 107 -3.67 -25.50 -18.73
N GLU A 108 -3.54 -25.08 -20.00
CA GLU A 108 -2.67 -23.94 -20.34
C GLU A 108 -3.17 -22.63 -19.71
N VAL A 109 -4.48 -22.42 -19.64
CA VAL A 109 -5.07 -21.25 -18.93
C VAL A 109 -4.69 -21.27 -17.47
N ASP A 110 -4.82 -22.42 -16.79
CA ASP A 110 -4.44 -22.55 -15.36
C ASP A 110 -2.95 -22.29 -15.17
N LYS A 111 -2.10 -22.83 -16.03
CA LYS A 111 -0.66 -22.57 -16.02
C LYS A 111 -0.34 -21.09 -16.22
N LEU A 112 -0.89 -20.46 -17.24
CA LEU A 112 -0.65 -19.04 -17.50
C LEU A 112 -1.22 -18.15 -16.38
N ALA A 113 -2.38 -18.50 -15.81
CA ALA A 113 -3.00 -17.76 -14.74
C ALA A 113 -2.20 -17.79 -13.44
N THR A 114 -1.59 -18.95 -13.11
CA THR A 114 -0.87 -19.16 -11.84
C THR A 114 0.63 -18.86 -11.94
N GLN A 115 1.25 -19.09 -13.10
CA GLN A 115 2.71 -19.00 -13.26
C GLN A 115 3.19 -17.69 -13.93
N THR A 116 2.28 -16.81 -14.37
CA THR A 116 2.63 -15.58 -15.06
C THR A 116 1.92 -14.35 -14.50
N THR A 117 2.39 -13.16 -14.87
CA THR A 117 1.76 -11.87 -14.53
C THR A 117 0.81 -11.36 -15.63
N LEU A 118 0.50 -12.18 -16.63
CA LEU A 118 -0.33 -11.81 -17.76
C LEU A 118 -1.76 -11.42 -17.32
N THR A 119 -2.33 -10.42 -17.99
CA THR A 119 -3.75 -10.05 -17.81
C THR A 119 -4.67 -11.08 -18.44
N GLN A 120 -5.95 -11.11 -18.07
CA GLN A 120 -6.95 -11.98 -18.70
C GLN A 120 -6.97 -11.87 -20.23
N ARG A 121 -6.81 -10.64 -20.76
CA ARG A 121 -6.75 -10.39 -22.20
C ARG A 121 -5.49 -10.97 -22.83
N GLN A 122 -4.33 -10.81 -22.18
CA GLN A 122 -3.07 -11.39 -22.66
C GLN A 122 -3.09 -12.92 -22.63
N ILE A 123 -3.67 -13.52 -21.58
CA ILE A 123 -3.86 -14.98 -21.50
C ILE A 123 -4.76 -15.44 -22.65
N TRP A 124 -5.89 -14.75 -22.90
CA TRP A 124 -6.74 -15.09 -24.04
C TRP A 124 -5.99 -15.00 -25.37
N MET A 125 -5.22 -13.93 -25.61
CA MET A 125 -4.43 -13.81 -26.84
C MET A 125 -3.40 -14.93 -26.97
N ALA A 126 -2.71 -15.31 -25.90
CA ALA A 126 -1.77 -16.44 -25.93
C ALA A 126 -2.46 -17.77 -26.25
N ILE A 127 -3.68 -17.99 -25.74
CA ILE A 127 -4.49 -19.16 -26.09
C ILE A 127 -4.90 -19.14 -27.58
N VAL A 128 -5.32 -17.98 -28.09
CA VAL A 128 -5.66 -17.81 -29.52
C VAL A 128 -4.46 -18.12 -30.38
N ASP A 129 -3.31 -17.54 -30.10
CA ASP A 129 -2.08 -17.76 -30.88
C ASP A 129 -1.64 -19.23 -30.86
N LYS A 130 -1.72 -19.89 -29.69
CA LYS A 130 -1.25 -21.28 -29.53
C LYS A 130 -2.19 -22.32 -30.14
N PHE A 131 -3.50 -22.14 -30.00
CA PHE A 131 -4.48 -23.19 -30.31
C PHE A 131 -5.40 -22.86 -31.49
N TYR A 132 -5.66 -21.58 -31.80
CA TYR A 132 -6.67 -21.20 -32.80
C TYR A 132 -6.11 -20.58 -34.07
N MET A 133 -4.81 -20.25 -34.09
CA MET A 133 -4.13 -19.64 -35.24
C MET A 133 -3.43 -20.67 -36.15
N ASN A 134 -3.53 -21.98 -35.82
CA ASN A 134 -2.92 -23.03 -36.62
C ASN A 134 -3.64 -23.18 -37.97
N ASP A 135 -2.86 -23.32 -39.05
CA ASP A 135 -3.34 -23.57 -40.43
C ASP A 135 -3.86 -25.01 -40.65
N GLY A 136 -3.99 -25.77 -39.57
CA GLY A 136 -4.46 -27.15 -39.58
C GLY A 136 -5.99 -27.29 -39.54
N ALA A 137 -6.46 -28.41 -38.99
CA ALA A 137 -7.88 -28.73 -38.84
C ALA A 137 -8.60 -27.75 -37.89
N PRO A 138 -9.91 -27.55 -38.04
CA PRO A 138 -10.71 -26.81 -37.07
C PRO A 138 -10.59 -27.39 -35.67
N VAL A 139 -10.40 -26.52 -34.69
CA VAL A 139 -10.23 -26.89 -33.29
C VAL A 139 -11.53 -26.68 -32.54
N ARG A 140 -11.97 -27.70 -31.82
CA ARG A 140 -13.01 -27.58 -30.82
C ARG A 140 -12.38 -27.02 -29.55
N GLY A 141 -12.83 -25.86 -29.10
CA GLY A 141 -12.23 -25.18 -27.98
C GLY A 141 -13.23 -24.40 -27.12
N VAL A 142 -12.72 -23.57 -26.22
CA VAL A 142 -13.50 -22.82 -25.28
C VAL A 142 -13.63 -21.35 -25.69
N SER A 143 -14.68 -20.67 -25.23
CA SER A 143 -14.90 -19.25 -25.55
C SER A 143 -13.99 -18.32 -24.71
N GLU A 144 -13.77 -17.11 -25.21
CA GLU A 144 -13.08 -16.05 -24.46
C GLU A 144 -13.67 -15.85 -23.05
N LYS A 145 -15.02 -15.87 -22.95
CA LYS A 145 -15.72 -15.74 -21.67
C LYS A 145 -15.36 -16.89 -20.73
N THR A 146 -15.30 -18.12 -21.23
CA THR A 146 -14.93 -19.30 -20.44
C THR A 146 -13.50 -19.19 -19.92
N VAL A 147 -12.56 -18.77 -20.79
CA VAL A 147 -11.16 -18.53 -20.39
C VAL A 147 -11.07 -17.44 -19.33
N LYS A 148 -11.76 -16.30 -19.53
CA LYS A 148 -11.78 -15.21 -18.54
C LYS A 148 -12.35 -15.65 -17.21
N ASN A 149 -13.44 -16.40 -17.20
CA ASN A 149 -14.02 -16.94 -15.97
C ASN A 149 -13.05 -17.90 -15.27
N ARG A 150 -12.42 -18.81 -16.01
CA ARG A 150 -11.43 -19.75 -15.44
C ARG A 150 -10.24 -19.03 -14.84
N VAL A 151 -9.71 -18.02 -15.54
CA VAL A 151 -8.65 -17.16 -15.00
C VAL A 151 -9.10 -16.49 -13.70
N GLN A 152 -10.35 -16.03 -13.63
CA GLN A 152 -10.89 -15.39 -12.44
C GLN A 152 -11.07 -16.39 -11.28
N GLU A 153 -11.50 -17.61 -11.57
CA GLU A 153 -11.56 -18.70 -10.60
C GLU A 153 -10.17 -19.06 -10.08
N ALA A 154 -9.18 -19.27 -10.96
CA ALA A 154 -7.80 -19.53 -10.59
C ALA A 154 -7.24 -18.42 -9.70
N TRP A 155 -7.56 -17.16 -10.00
CA TRP A 155 -7.15 -16.03 -9.17
C TRP A 155 -7.95 -15.91 -7.87
N GLY A 156 -9.18 -16.39 -7.80
CA GLY A 156 -10.03 -16.40 -6.62
C GLY A 156 -9.60 -17.46 -5.60
N HIS A 157 -9.25 -18.66 -6.07
CA HIS A 157 -8.68 -19.71 -5.24
C HIS A 157 -7.35 -19.33 -4.60
N ASP A 158 -6.53 -18.55 -5.31
CA ASP A 158 -5.24 -18.05 -4.84
C ASP A 158 -5.39 -17.04 -3.67
N SER A 159 -6.55 -16.41 -3.53
CA SER A 159 -6.87 -15.48 -2.43
C SER A 159 -7.22 -16.20 -1.12
N SER A 160 -7.58 -17.48 -1.16
CA SER A 160 -8.00 -18.27 0.00
C SER A 160 -6.86 -19.05 0.68
N HIS A 161 -5.71 -19.13 0.04
CA HIS A 161 -4.54 -19.79 0.59
C HIS A 161 -3.69 -18.75 1.31
N GLY A 162 -3.70 -18.80 2.62
CA GLY A 162 -3.08 -17.85 3.53
C GLY A 162 -1.64 -17.44 3.21
N ARG A 163 -1.01 -16.79 4.15
CA ARG A 163 0.33 -16.18 4.11
C ARG A 163 1.45 -17.00 3.42
N ALA A 164 1.32 -18.33 3.38
CA ALA A 164 2.31 -19.23 2.77
C ALA A 164 2.32 -19.21 1.23
N SER A 165 1.22 -18.85 0.56
CA SER A 165 1.11 -18.87 -0.91
C SER A 165 1.72 -17.64 -1.60
N ILE A 166 2.15 -16.63 -0.85
CA ILE A 166 2.71 -15.39 -1.41
C ILE A 166 3.94 -15.69 -2.27
N MET A 167 4.84 -16.54 -1.77
CA MET A 167 6.13 -16.82 -2.43
C MET A 167 5.99 -17.61 -3.74
N THR A 168 4.93 -18.36 -3.89
CA THR A 168 4.70 -19.22 -5.08
C THR A 168 3.94 -18.51 -6.19
N ASN A 169 3.33 -17.33 -5.89
CA ASN A 169 2.51 -16.60 -6.84
C ASN A 169 3.31 -15.47 -7.53
N PRO A 170 3.66 -15.62 -8.84
CA PRO A 170 4.41 -14.59 -9.57
C PRO A 170 3.77 -13.21 -9.57
N ARG A 171 2.44 -13.13 -9.41
CA ARG A 171 1.69 -11.84 -9.34
C ARG A 171 1.92 -11.09 -8.05
N LEU A 172 2.34 -11.79 -7.01
CA LEU A 172 2.64 -11.21 -5.70
C LEU A 172 4.15 -11.03 -5.47
N THR A 173 4.98 -11.61 -6.37
CA THR A 173 6.43 -11.63 -6.20
C THR A 173 7.20 -10.90 -7.29
N LYS A 174 6.62 -10.68 -8.49
CA LYS A 174 7.31 -10.06 -9.63
C LYS A 174 6.66 -8.75 -10.07
N ILE A 175 7.46 -7.90 -10.69
CA ILE A 175 6.99 -6.70 -11.37
C ILE A 175 6.27 -7.11 -12.66
N LYS A 176 5.11 -6.54 -12.91
CA LYS A 176 4.29 -6.84 -14.08
C LYS A 176 5.04 -6.57 -15.39
N GLY A 177 5.12 -7.60 -16.22
CA GLY A 177 5.82 -7.54 -17.51
C GLY A 177 7.35 -7.60 -17.39
N SER A 178 7.88 -7.95 -16.22
CA SER A 178 9.31 -8.08 -15.97
C SER A 178 9.65 -9.38 -15.22
N HIS A 179 10.89 -9.82 -15.33
CA HIS A 179 11.43 -10.91 -14.51
C HIS A 179 11.92 -10.44 -13.14
N GLN A 180 11.97 -9.12 -12.90
CA GLN A 180 12.46 -8.55 -11.65
C GLN A 180 11.53 -8.87 -10.49
N GLY A 181 12.11 -9.17 -9.32
CA GLY A 181 11.37 -9.40 -8.09
C GLY A 181 10.80 -8.10 -7.52
N PHE A 182 9.53 -8.11 -7.16
CA PHE A 182 8.87 -7.05 -6.36
C PHE A 182 8.80 -7.44 -4.89
N PHE A 183 8.58 -8.73 -4.60
CA PHE A 183 8.70 -9.30 -3.26
C PHE A 183 10.16 -9.31 -2.84
N GLN A 184 10.44 -8.85 -1.62
CA GLN A 184 11.80 -8.75 -1.10
C GLN A 184 12.10 -9.79 -0.04
N PHE A 185 11.24 -9.90 0.98
CA PHE A 185 11.42 -10.88 2.04
C PHE A 185 10.12 -11.18 2.77
N GLN A 186 10.10 -12.35 3.42
CA GLN A 186 9.13 -12.74 4.41
C GLN A 186 9.88 -13.34 5.61
N TYR A 187 9.62 -12.80 6.79
CA TYR A 187 10.21 -13.26 8.02
C TYR A 187 9.12 -13.56 9.05
N ALA A 188 9.15 -14.75 9.62
CA ALA A 188 8.17 -15.20 10.62
C ALA A 188 8.89 -15.69 11.88
N TRP A 189 8.32 -15.44 13.04
CA TRP A 189 8.90 -15.87 14.32
C TRP A 189 7.82 -16.15 15.36
N HIS A 190 8.18 -16.96 16.34
CA HIS A 190 7.44 -17.12 17.57
C HIS A 190 8.06 -16.25 18.66
N ASP A 191 7.24 -15.48 19.36
CA ASP A 191 7.64 -14.96 20.65
C ASP A 191 7.27 -15.98 21.72
N ASP A 192 8.16 -16.17 22.72
CA ASP A 192 7.88 -17.07 23.85
C ASP A 192 6.60 -16.63 24.55
N VAL A 193 5.55 -17.42 24.39
CA VAL A 193 4.19 -17.13 24.88
C VAL A 193 4.17 -16.86 26.40
N LYS A 194 5.15 -17.40 27.14
CA LYS A 194 5.30 -17.18 28.59
C LYS A 194 5.72 -15.76 28.98
N ALA A 195 6.26 -14.98 28.06
CA ALA A 195 6.72 -13.61 28.30
C ALA A 195 5.65 -12.55 27.99
N LEU A 196 4.54 -12.92 27.35
CA LEU A 196 3.50 -11.99 26.93
C LEU A 196 2.42 -11.84 28.01
N LYS A 197 2.22 -10.60 28.49
CA LYS A 197 1.11 -10.27 29.43
C LYS A 197 -0.28 -10.51 28.82
N LYS A 198 -0.41 -10.60 27.50
CA LYS A 198 -1.62 -10.98 26.75
C LYS A 198 -1.22 -11.89 25.60
N PRO A 199 -1.78 -13.12 25.50
CA PRO A 199 -1.52 -14.00 24.35
C PRO A 199 -2.02 -13.34 23.06
N PRO A 200 -1.32 -13.54 21.92
CA PRO A 200 -1.80 -13.07 20.63
C PRO A 200 -3.17 -13.67 20.32
N LYS A 201 -4.05 -12.85 19.73
CA LYS A 201 -5.42 -13.29 19.39
C LYS A 201 -5.47 -14.32 18.26
N ASP A 202 -4.36 -14.49 17.54
CA ASP A 202 -4.27 -15.42 16.40
C ASP A 202 -3.91 -16.81 16.89
N ALA A 203 -4.62 -17.82 16.37
CA ALA A 203 -4.56 -19.22 16.83
C ALA A 203 -3.16 -19.86 16.81
N ASN A 204 -2.18 -19.25 16.15
CA ASN A 204 -0.85 -19.84 15.94
C ASN A 204 0.31 -19.08 16.62
N GLY A 205 0.09 -17.91 17.23
CA GLY A 205 1.13 -17.15 17.94
C GLY A 205 2.36 -16.76 17.09
N ILE A 206 2.25 -16.80 15.75
CA ILE A 206 3.33 -16.49 14.84
C ILE A 206 3.21 -15.04 14.40
N ASP A 207 4.22 -14.25 14.73
CA ASP A 207 4.39 -12.91 14.15
C ASP A 207 5.10 -12.98 12.82
N GLN A 208 4.76 -12.06 11.91
CA GLN A 208 5.25 -12.06 10.55
C GLN A 208 5.45 -10.66 9.98
N ILE A 209 6.49 -10.53 9.16
CA ILE A 209 6.75 -9.37 8.31
C ILE A 209 6.86 -9.86 6.87
N THR A 210 6.17 -9.19 5.95
CA THR A 210 6.27 -9.47 4.51
C THR A 210 6.45 -8.14 3.78
N ALA A 211 7.49 -8.04 2.94
CA ALA A 211 7.86 -6.78 2.32
C ALA A 211 7.99 -6.84 0.80
N TRP A 212 7.62 -5.72 0.17
CA TRP A 212 7.67 -5.48 -1.26
C TRP A 212 8.36 -4.15 -1.56
N ALA A 213 9.15 -4.15 -2.60
CA ALA A 213 9.85 -2.97 -3.10
C ALA A 213 10.21 -3.13 -4.58
N HIS A 214 10.17 -2.05 -5.35
CA HIS A 214 10.76 -2.04 -6.67
C HIS A 214 12.30 -1.99 -6.52
N PRO A 215 13.09 -2.88 -7.16
CA PRO A 215 14.53 -2.95 -6.96
C PRO A 215 15.24 -1.61 -7.18
N THR A 216 14.83 -0.85 -8.21
CA THR A 216 15.39 0.48 -8.49
C THR A 216 15.17 1.47 -7.32
N LEU A 217 14.04 1.37 -6.60
CA LEU A 217 13.76 2.23 -5.45
C LEU A 217 14.47 1.71 -4.20
N LEU A 218 14.46 0.39 -3.98
CA LEU A 218 15.12 -0.24 -2.83
C LEU A 218 16.62 0.07 -2.82
N ASN A 219 17.27 0.01 -3.98
CA ASN A 219 18.70 0.30 -4.13
C ASN A 219 19.06 1.74 -3.74
N LEU A 220 18.11 2.65 -3.65
CA LEU A 220 18.39 4.00 -3.16
C LEU A 220 18.78 4.01 -1.67
N LEU A 221 18.41 2.99 -0.90
CA LEU A 221 18.81 2.85 0.49
C LEU A 221 20.31 2.51 0.69
N CYS A 222 21.02 2.15 -0.40
CA CYS A 222 22.48 1.99 -0.38
C CYS A 222 23.22 3.32 -0.22
N PHE A 223 22.56 4.45 -0.55
CA PHE A 223 23.19 5.76 -0.43
C PHE A 223 23.14 6.24 1.01
N GLU A 224 24.28 6.72 1.48
CA GLU A 224 24.41 7.30 2.81
C GLU A 224 23.80 8.72 2.89
N ASN A 225 23.55 9.17 4.10
CA ASN A 225 23.14 10.54 4.38
C ASN A 225 21.79 10.98 3.76
N LEU A 226 20.88 10.04 3.51
CA LEU A 226 19.51 10.33 3.09
C LEU A 226 18.61 10.57 4.30
N SER A 227 17.65 11.49 4.14
CA SER A 227 16.55 11.64 5.09
C SER A 227 15.49 10.57 4.83
N TRP A 228 15.19 9.78 5.86
CA TRP A 228 14.17 8.74 5.82
C TRP A 228 12.89 9.19 6.49
N PHE A 229 11.78 8.64 6.02
CA PHE A 229 10.45 8.83 6.57
C PHE A 229 9.86 7.45 6.79
N ILE A 230 9.47 7.14 8.02
CA ILE A 230 8.91 5.83 8.38
C ILE A 230 7.57 6.05 9.08
N ASP A 231 6.52 5.42 8.58
CA ASP A 231 5.20 5.51 9.17
C ASP A 231 4.39 4.25 8.87
N GLY A 232 3.48 3.89 9.78
CA GLY A 232 2.58 2.76 9.69
C GLY A 232 1.14 3.20 9.41
N THR A 233 0.47 2.51 8.49
CA THR A 233 -0.95 2.73 8.23
C THR A 233 -1.74 1.43 8.41
N PHE A 234 -2.93 1.53 9.02
CA PHE A 234 -3.77 0.37 9.37
C PHE A 234 -4.80 0.07 8.31
N ARG A 235 -5.37 1.11 7.70
CA ARG A 235 -6.50 0.99 6.78
C ARG A 235 -6.15 0.17 5.54
N CYS A 236 -4.98 0.37 4.98
CA CYS A 236 -4.53 -0.32 3.78
C CYS A 236 -3.85 -1.67 4.05
N ALA A 237 -3.63 -2.04 5.32
CA ALA A 237 -3.04 -3.33 5.65
C ALA A 237 -3.96 -4.49 5.19
N PRO A 238 -3.42 -5.54 4.56
CA PRO A 238 -4.20 -6.72 4.20
C PRO A 238 -4.87 -7.39 5.41
N VAL A 239 -5.91 -8.18 5.16
CA VAL A 239 -6.78 -8.77 6.22
C VAL A 239 -5.98 -9.44 7.35
N ASP A 240 -4.92 -10.19 7.01
CA ASP A 240 -4.14 -10.97 7.98
C ASP A 240 -3.00 -10.19 8.64
N TYR A 241 -2.87 -8.90 8.34
CA TYR A 241 -1.82 -8.04 8.88
C TYR A 241 -2.40 -6.91 9.70
N LYS A 242 -1.64 -6.43 10.67
CA LYS A 242 -2.05 -5.37 11.57
C LYS A 242 -1.84 -4.00 10.95
N GLN A 243 -0.70 -3.79 10.30
CA GLN A 243 -0.34 -2.53 9.66
C GLN A 243 0.52 -2.75 8.40
N CYS A 244 0.58 -1.70 7.58
CA CYS A 244 1.56 -1.55 6.50
C CYS A 244 2.52 -0.42 6.88
N VAL A 245 3.79 -0.78 7.10
CA VAL A 245 4.88 0.18 7.34
C VAL A 245 5.47 0.56 6.00
N THR A 246 5.58 1.86 5.73
CA THR A 246 6.23 2.39 4.53
C THR A 246 7.52 3.10 4.91
N ILE A 247 8.61 2.76 4.23
CA ILE A 247 9.86 3.52 4.26
C ILE A 247 9.90 4.39 3.00
N MET A 248 10.05 5.68 3.19
CA MET A 248 10.17 6.67 2.12
C MET A 248 11.46 7.45 2.32
N ILE A 249 12.10 7.88 1.23
CA ILE A 249 13.28 8.75 1.26
C ILE A 249 13.04 10.04 0.49
N TYR A 250 13.86 11.04 0.78
CA TYR A 250 14.01 12.20 -0.07
C TYR A 250 15.21 12.04 -0.99
N ASP A 251 14.95 11.86 -2.30
CA ASP A 251 16.00 11.78 -3.32
C ASP A 251 16.45 13.16 -3.76
N LEU A 252 17.68 13.53 -3.39
CA LEU A 252 18.27 14.83 -3.72
C LEU A 252 18.43 15.04 -5.23
N SER A 253 18.66 13.97 -6.00
CA SER A 253 18.89 14.01 -7.44
C SER A 253 17.64 14.41 -8.21
N SER A 254 16.51 13.83 -7.87
CA SER A 254 15.21 14.12 -8.50
C SER A 254 14.37 15.14 -7.72
N LYS A 255 14.78 15.49 -6.49
CA LYS A 255 14.00 16.29 -5.53
C LYS A 255 12.61 15.70 -5.23
N LEU A 256 12.48 14.38 -5.31
CA LEU A 256 11.26 13.64 -5.03
C LEU A 256 11.30 12.97 -3.66
N PHE A 257 10.11 12.79 -3.07
CA PHE A 257 9.90 11.82 -2.01
C PHE A 257 9.50 10.49 -2.63
N LEU A 258 10.26 9.45 -2.37
CA LEU A 258 10.12 8.16 -3.01
C LEU A 258 9.81 7.08 -1.97
N PRO A 259 8.65 6.43 -2.02
CA PRO A 259 8.37 5.26 -1.20
C PRO A 259 9.22 4.09 -1.73
N VAL A 260 10.18 3.67 -0.93
CA VAL A 260 11.20 2.70 -1.37
C VAL A 260 10.92 1.28 -0.92
N LEU A 261 10.13 1.10 0.16
CA LEU A 261 9.75 -0.21 0.68
C LEU A 261 8.41 -0.15 1.40
N HIS A 262 7.63 -1.23 1.28
CA HIS A 262 6.38 -1.44 1.98
C HIS A 262 6.40 -2.79 2.69
N ALA A 263 6.15 -2.80 3.99
CA ALA A 263 6.14 -4.00 4.81
C ALA A 263 4.79 -4.18 5.51
N ALA A 264 4.09 -5.27 5.24
CA ALA A 264 2.93 -5.68 6.02
C ALA A 264 3.42 -6.43 7.26
N THR A 265 2.96 -6.04 8.47
CA THR A 265 3.39 -6.62 9.74
C THR A 265 2.19 -7.05 10.59
N THR A 266 2.32 -8.16 11.31
CA THR A 266 1.30 -8.63 12.27
C THR A 266 1.51 -8.06 13.67
N SER A 267 2.68 -7.48 13.93
CA SER A 267 3.11 -6.96 15.24
C SER A 267 3.65 -5.54 15.14
N MET A 268 3.52 -4.78 16.25
CA MET A 268 3.99 -3.39 16.38
C MET A 268 4.95 -3.26 17.57
N THR A 269 5.66 -4.33 17.91
CA THR A 269 6.62 -4.31 19.01
C THR A 269 7.97 -3.76 18.57
N ARG A 270 8.76 -3.23 19.52
CA ARG A 270 10.16 -2.80 19.25
C ARG A 270 10.94 -3.92 18.54
N LYS A 271 10.81 -5.16 19.00
CA LYS A 271 11.46 -6.32 18.40
C LYS A 271 11.07 -6.55 16.93
N SER A 272 9.79 -6.34 16.57
CA SER A 272 9.35 -6.47 15.19
C SER A 272 9.93 -5.37 14.29
N TYR A 273 10.04 -4.14 14.79
CA TYR A 273 10.67 -3.06 14.03
C TYR A 273 12.20 -3.25 13.86
N VAL A 274 12.89 -3.74 14.90
CA VAL A 274 14.33 -4.09 14.77
C VAL A 274 14.51 -5.18 13.71
N ARG A 275 13.68 -6.22 13.72
CA ARG A 275 13.71 -7.27 12.69
C ARG A 275 13.39 -6.76 11.29
N LEU A 276 12.42 -5.86 11.18
CA LEU A 276 12.11 -5.20 9.91
C LEU A 276 13.36 -4.50 9.36
N LEU A 277 14.03 -3.66 10.17
CA LEU A 277 15.23 -2.95 9.76
C LEU A 277 16.37 -3.89 9.39
N GLN A 278 16.54 -5.00 10.13
CA GLN A 278 17.52 -6.04 9.80
C GLN A 278 17.21 -6.67 8.44
N CYS A 279 15.99 -7.09 8.20
CA CYS A 279 15.58 -7.67 6.91
C CYS A 279 15.72 -6.67 5.74
N VAL A 280 15.49 -5.38 5.99
CA VAL A 280 15.74 -4.33 4.98
C VAL A 280 17.23 -4.23 4.67
N GLN A 281 18.08 -4.22 5.69
CA GLN A 281 19.54 -4.20 5.49
C GLN A 281 20.03 -5.42 4.70
N ASP A 282 19.53 -6.61 5.03
CA ASP A 282 19.88 -7.85 4.34
C ASP A 282 19.42 -7.81 2.87
N ALA A 283 18.20 -7.29 2.60
CA ALA A 283 17.66 -7.15 1.25
C ALA A 283 18.41 -6.11 0.41
N VAL A 284 18.91 -5.05 1.03
CA VAL A 284 19.75 -4.03 0.37
C VAL A 284 21.18 -4.55 0.14
N GLY A 285 21.65 -5.46 0.99
CA GLY A 285 23.00 -6.04 0.90
C GLY A 285 24.11 -5.08 1.34
N SER A 286 23.77 -3.97 2.00
CA SER A 286 24.74 -3.00 2.52
C SER A 286 24.28 -2.42 3.86
N LYS A 287 25.21 -1.85 4.62
CA LYS A 287 24.88 -1.15 5.86
C LYS A 287 23.99 0.06 5.56
N LEU A 288 22.91 0.18 6.29
CA LEU A 288 21.99 1.32 6.21
C LEU A 288 22.55 2.49 7.03
N VAL A 289 22.68 3.67 6.43
CA VAL A 289 23.25 4.87 7.07
C VAL A 289 22.36 6.09 6.77
N PRO A 290 21.15 6.16 7.36
CA PRO A 290 20.31 7.35 7.25
C PRO A 290 20.96 8.52 7.99
N LYS A 291 20.78 9.74 7.48
CA LYS A 291 21.21 10.97 8.15
C LYS A 291 20.27 11.32 9.29
N ASP A 292 19.00 11.32 8.99
CA ASP A 292 17.91 11.58 9.91
C ASP A 292 16.72 10.68 9.55
N VAL A 293 15.88 10.40 10.56
CA VAL A 293 14.66 9.61 10.38
C VAL A 293 13.47 10.38 10.95
N VAL A 294 12.54 10.73 10.08
CA VAL A 294 11.26 11.32 10.46
C VAL A 294 10.25 10.19 10.69
N CYS A 295 9.65 10.12 11.87
CA CYS A 295 8.64 9.13 12.21
C CYS A 295 7.55 9.71 13.12
N ASP A 296 6.51 8.92 13.42
CA ASP A 296 5.55 9.25 14.45
C ASP A 296 6.14 9.05 15.87
N PHE A 297 5.34 9.32 16.91
CA PHE A 297 5.74 9.18 18.30
C PHE A 297 5.46 7.78 18.88
N GLU A 298 5.47 6.75 18.04
CA GLU A 298 5.34 5.38 18.51
C GLU A 298 6.62 4.94 19.23
N SER A 299 6.53 4.71 20.54
CA SER A 299 7.67 4.36 21.40
C SER A 299 8.40 3.09 20.92
N SER A 300 7.65 2.12 20.36
CA SER A 300 8.21 0.89 19.81
C SER A 300 9.10 1.16 18.60
N LEU A 301 8.66 2.04 17.70
CA LEU A 301 9.41 2.42 16.51
C LEU A 301 10.64 3.26 16.88
N ILE A 302 10.45 4.30 17.71
CA ILE A 302 11.56 5.13 18.20
C ILE A 302 12.61 4.29 18.92
N GLY A 303 12.18 3.35 19.78
CA GLY A 303 13.08 2.45 20.49
C GLY A 303 13.86 1.53 19.55
N ALA A 304 13.23 1.04 18.48
CA ALA A 304 13.90 0.22 17.47
C ALA A 304 14.90 1.03 16.64
N LEU A 305 14.55 2.26 16.27
CA LEU A 305 15.44 3.15 15.52
C LEU A 305 16.70 3.50 16.32
N ARG A 306 16.56 3.78 17.62
CA ARG A 306 17.70 4.03 18.51
C ARG A 306 18.61 2.81 18.69
N GLU A 307 18.01 1.62 18.75
CA GLU A 307 18.76 0.37 18.87
C GLU A 307 19.53 0.07 17.58
N PHE A 308 18.90 0.25 16.43
CA PHE A 308 19.47 -0.11 15.14
C PHE A 308 20.41 0.97 14.57
N PHE A 309 20.10 2.23 14.83
CA PHE A 309 20.85 3.42 14.39
C PHE A 309 21.20 4.31 15.60
N PRO A 310 22.20 3.98 16.41
CA PRO A 310 22.51 4.71 17.65
C PRO A 310 22.77 6.21 17.44
N ASP A 311 23.42 6.57 16.32
CA ASP A 311 23.87 7.93 16.01
C ASP A 311 22.89 8.73 15.15
N VAL A 312 21.74 8.15 14.78
CA VAL A 312 20.78 8.82 13.89
C VAL A 312 20.00 9.90 14.63
N THR A 313 19.77 11.02 13.95
CA THR A 313 18.85 12.05 14.45
C THR A 313 17.40 11.60 14.18
N ILE A 314 16.63 11.35 15.24
CA ILE A 314 15.20 11.02 15.13
C ILE A 314 14.39 12.30 15.25
N ILE A 315 13.52 12.55 14.27
CA ILE A 315 12.65 13.73 14.21
C ILE A 315 11.20 13.26 14.24
N GLY A 316 10.47 13.62 15.29
CA GLY A 316 9.04 13.32 15.39
C GLY A 316 8.23 14.20 14.43
N CYS A 317 7.20 13.61 13.85
CA CYS A 317 6.33 14.28 12.89
C CYS A 317 5.55 15.43 13.55
N LEU A 318 5.74 16.66 13.06
CA LEU A 318 5.02 17.85 13.58
C LEU A 318 3.49 17.70 13.42
N PHE A 319 3.05 17.05 12.36
CA PHE A 319 1.62 16.80 12.16
C PHE A 319 1.05 15.93 13.29
N HIS A 320 1.69 14.81 13.61
CA HIS A 320 1.27 13.92 14.70
C HIS A 320 1.36 14.60 16.07
N PHE A 321 2.40 15.41 16.32
CA PHE A 321 2.51 16.23 17.51
C PHE A 321 1.30 17.17 17.67
N LYS A 322 1.02 17.99 16.64
CA LYS A 322 -0.11 18.93 16.68
C LYS A 322 -1.46 18.20 16.77
N GLN A 323 -1.61 17.07 16.09
CA GLN A 323 -2.82 16.27 16.14
C GLN A 323 -3.07 15.69 17.53
N ALA A 324 -2.04 15.14 18.19
CA ALA A 324 -2.13 14.61 19.55
C ALA A 324 -2.52 15.70 20.55
N CYS A 325 -1.88 16.86 20.48
CA CYS A 325 -2.22 18.01 21.31
C CYS A 325 -3.67 18.47 21.06
N ARG A 326 -4.09 18.58 19.80
CA ARG A 326 -5.48 18.96 19.44
C ARG A 326 -6.50 17.95 19.96
N ARG A 327 -6.21 16.64 19.85
CA ARG A 327 -7.08 15.57 20.40
C ARG A 327 -7.21 15.69 21.90
N LYS A 328 -6.10 15.89 22.61
CA LYS A 328 -6.14 16.06 24.07
C LYS A 328 -6.94 17.30 24.47
N MET A 329 -6.77 18.44 23.78
CA MET A 329 -7.57 19.63 24.00
C MET A 329 -9.09 19.37 23.83
N LYS A 330 -9.47 18.64 22.76
CA LYS A 330 -10.88 18.22 22.54
C LYS A 330 -11.36 17.28 23.64
N CYS A 331 -10.55 16.28 24.03
CA CYS A 331 -10.88 15.31 25.07
C CYS A 331 -11.14 15.96 26.44
N ILE A 332 -10.37 16.99 26.78
CA ILE A 332 -10.56 17.79 28.03
C ILE A 332 -11.80 18.71 27.91
N GLY A 333 -12.40 18.81 26.73
CA GLY A 333 -13.59 19.65 26.47
C GLY A 333 -13.26 21.14 26.36
N LEU A 334 -12.05 21.51 25.91
CA LEU A 334 -11.72 22.90 25.58
C LEU A 334 -12.65 23.40 24.46
N PRO A 335 -13.16 24.65 24.54
CA PRO A 335 -13.98 25.24 23.49
C PRO A 335 -13.27 25.28 22.13
N VAL A 336 -14.01 25.03 21.06
CA VAL A 336 -13.46 24.99 19.68
C VAL A 336 -12.75 26.31 19.31
N GLY A 337 -13.28 27.45 19.78
CA GLY A 337 -12.66 28.77 19.58
C GLY A 337 -11.26 28.86 20.17
N GLU A 338 -11.08 28.42 21.41
CA GLU A 338 -9.79 28.41 22.09
C GLU A 338 -8.81 27.43 21.43
N ILE A 339 -9.29 26.24 21.01
CA ILE A 339 -8.47 25.29 20.26
C ILE A 339 -8.00 25.89 18.93
N LYS A 340 -8.88 26.59 18.19
CA LYS A 340 -8.51 27.27 16.95
C LYS A 340 -7.44 28.33 17.18
N VAL A 341 -7.54 29.09 18.26
CA VAL A 341 -6.51 30.08 18.66
C VAL A 341 -5.18 29.38 18.94
N ALA A 342 -5.18 28.37 19.79
CA ALA A 342 -3.95 27.64 20.14
C ALA A 342 -3.27 27.00 18.93
N MET A 343 -4.04 26.40 18.03
CA MET A 343 -3.52 25.71 16.84
C MET A 343 -3.21 26.65 15.67
N SER A 344 -3.49 27.94 15.80
CA SER A 344 -3.13 28.92 14.77
C SER A 344 -1.61 29.06 14.64
N ARG A 345 -1.16 29.56 13.48
CA ARG A 345 0.26 29.73 13.18
C ARG A 345 0.93 30.69 14.17
N ASN A 346 2.16 30.41 14.55
CA ASN A 346 2.97 31.20 15.49
C ASN A 346 2.36 31.31 16.91
N VAL A 347 1.55 30.36 17.35
CA VAL A 347 1.09 30.26 18.74
C VAL A 347 1.70 29.01 19.36
N PHE A 348 1.05 27.85 19.26
CA PHE A 348 1.53 26.63 19.90
C PHE A 348 2.79 26.07 19.23
N ASP A 349 2.88 26.20 17.92
CA ASP A 349 4.00 25.68 17.12
C ASP A 349 5.33 26.42 17.36
N ILE A 350 5.34 27.57 18.04
CA ILE A 350 6.59 28.23 18.42
C ILE A 350 7.45 27.36 19.35
N LEU A 351 6.83 26.52 20.17
CA LEU A 351 7.54 25.61 21.05
C LEU A 351 8.50 24.68 20.31
N THR A 352 8.25 24.47 19.01
CA THR A 352 9.09 23.61 18.17
C THR A 352 10.32 24.28 17.58
N VAL A 353 10.48 25.60 17.76
CA VAL A 353 11.55 26.40 17.15
C VAL A 353 12.36 27.25 18.14
N ILE A 354 11.95 27.31 19.39
CA ILE A 354 12.70 27.99 20.45
C ILE A 354 13.73 27.04 21.07
N ASP A 355 14.70 27.61 21.74
CA ASP A 355 15.71 26.87 22.52
C ASP A 355 15.02 25.83 23.43
N PRO A 356 15.37 24.54 23.35
CA PRO A 356 14.78 23.50 24.19
C PRO A 356 14.82 23.78 25.68
N THR A 357 15.88 24.41 26.18
CA THR A 357 16.04 24.78 27.61
C THR A 357 15.02 25.80 28.07
N LYS A 358 14.46 26.60 27.16
CA LYS A 358 13.49 27.66 27.44
C LYS A 358 12.02 27.19 27.30
N ILE A 359 11.78 25.98 26.83
CA ILE A 359 10.41 25.51 26.52
C ILE A 359 9.57 25.43 27.79
N ALA A 360 10.07 24.75 28.83
CA ALA A 360 9.30 24.40 30.02
C ALA A 360 8.78 25.63 30.79
N VAL A 361 9.57 26.68 30.86
CA VAL A 361 9.23 27.89 31.63
C VAL A 361 8.81 29.03 30.70
N GLN A 362 9.74 29.60 29.95
CA GLN A 362 9.52 30.80 29.14
C GLN A 362 8.58 30.54 27.94
N GLY A 363 8.77 29.41 27.23
CA GLY A 363 7.98 29.04 26.05
C GLY A 363 6.52 28.81 26.41
N ILE A 364 6.25 27.95 27.40
CA ILE A 364 4.88 27.64 27.85
C ILE A 364 4.20 28.89 28.38
N THR A 365 4.89 29.71 29.18
CA THR A 365 4.33 30.97 29.70
C THR A 365 3.95 31.92 28.57
N TRP A 366 4.82 32.08 27.58
CA TRP A 366 4.53 32.88 26.39
C TRP A 366 3.29 32.38 25.64
N VAL A 367 3.18 31.04 25.39
CA VAL A 367 2.04 30.47 24.69
C VAL A 367 0.74 30.65 25.48
N LYS A 368 0.76 30.45 26.80
CA LYS A 368 -0.39 30.71 27.69
C LYS A 368 -0.87 32.18 27.56
N ALA A 369 0.05 33.11 27.68
CA ALA A 369 -0.25 34.54 27.57
C ALA A 369 -0.78 34.90 26.19
N LYS A 370 -0.19 34.33 25.12
CA LYS A 370 -0.64 34.55 23.74
C LYS A 370 -2.04 34.04 23.49
N ILE A 371 -2.36 32.82 23.94
CA ILE A 371 -3.72 32.25 23.82
C ILE A 371 -4.72 33.12 24.57
N CYS A 372 -4.42 33.51 25.83
CA CYS A 372 -5.27 34.35 26.66
C CYS A 372 -5.58 35.67 25.95
N SER A 373 -4.53 36.41 25.55
CA SER A 373 -4.67 37.70 24.86
C SER A 373 -5.47 37.59 23.54
N VAL A 374 -5.24 36.56 22.72
CA VAL A 374 -6.01 36.42 21.48
C VAL A 374 -7.46 36.02 21.77
N CYS A 375 -7.73 35.22 22.79
CA CYS A 375 -9.10 34.93 23.23
C CYS A 375 -9.84 36.19 23.68
N GLU A 376 -9.18 37.03 24.47
CA GLU A 376 -9.74 38.31 24.92
C GLU A 376 -10.11 39.22 23.74
N VAL A 377 -9.20 39.41 22.79
CA VAL A 377 -9.43 40.21 21.58
C VAL A 377 -10.60 39.66 20.76
N LYS A 378 -10.82 38.34 20.78
CA LYS A 378 -11.92 37.67 20.06
C LYS A 378 -13.20 37.55 20.87
N GLY A 379 -13.25 38.06 22.08
CA GLY A 379 -14.39 37.91 22.98
C GLY A 379 -14.67 36.47 23.42
N LEU A 380 -13.62 35.63 23.45
CA LEU A 380 -13.72 34.24 23.90
C LEU A 380 -13.33 34.16 25.38
N GLU A 381 -14.12 33.41 26.16
CA GLU A 381 -13.77 33.09 27.53
C GLU A 381 -12.55 32.15 27.56
N TYR A 382 -11.56 32.43 28.43
CA TYR A 382 -10.38 31.59 28.60
C TYR A 382 -10.60 30.57 29.73
N SER A 383 -10.68 29.29 29.39
CA SER A 383 -11.01 28.15 30.27
C SER A 383 -9.79 27.74 31.13
N ARG A 384 -9.42 28.54 32.16
CA ARG A 384 -8.18 28.37 32.96
C ARG A 384 -8.01 26.95 33.50
N SER A 385 -9.03 26.32 34.10
CA SER A 385 -8.93 25.00 34.70
C SER A 385 -8.64 23.90 33.64
N LYS A 386 -9.27 23.98 32.49
CA LYS A 386 -9.05 23.04 31.38
C LYS A 386 -7.65 23.21 30.78
N TRP A 387 -7.19 24.44 30.64
CA TRP A 387 -5.82 24.70 30.20
C TRP A 387 -4.78 24.20 31.22
N ARG A 388 -5.04 24.28 32.54
CA ARG A 388 -4.17 23.67 33.56
C ARG A 388 -4.04 22.15 33.32
N THR A 389 -5.14 21.46 33.13
CA THR A 389 -5.14 20.02 32.82
C THR A 389 -4.38 19.71 31.52
N PHE A 390 -4.53 20.54 30.47
CA PHE A 390 -3.79 20.36 29.22
C PHE A 390 -2.28 20.54 29.43
N TRP A 391 -1.85 21.57 30.19
CA TRP A 391 -0.41 21.81 30.40
C TRP A 391 0.25 20.74 31.28
N SER A 392 -0.45 20.18 32.25
CA SER A 392 0.02 19.00 33.01
C SER A 392 0.20 17.76 32.10
N TYR A 393 -0.75 17.52 31.16
CA TYR A 393 -0.57 16.50 30.13
C TYR A 393 0.65 16.83 29.25
N PHE A 394 0.78 18.09 28.80
CA PHE A 394 1.88 18.49 27.92
C PHE A 394 3.24 18.26 28.58
N GLN A 395 3.39 18.62 29.82
CA GLN A 395 4.62 18.39 30.58
C GLN A 395 4.97 16.92 30.64
N ARG A 396 4.06 16.07 31.12
CA ARG A 396 4.28 14.62 31.23
C ARG A 396 4.57 13.96 29.90
N THR A 397 3.79 14.30 28.87
CA THR A 397 3.89 13.62 27.58
C THR A 397 5.01 14.19 26.70
N TRP A 398 5.15 15.52 26.62
CA TRP A 398 5.99 16.18 25.63
C TRP A 398 7.29 16.76 26.17
N LEU A 399 7.47 16.80 27.48
CA LEU A 399 8.75 17.16 28.08
C LEU A 399 9.44 15.97 28.75
N GLU A 400 8.68 15.00 29.30
CA GLU A 400 9.22 13.85 30.01
C GLU A 400 9.25 12.56 29.17
N THR A 401 8.10 12.15 28.59
CA THR A 401 8.00 10.89 27.80
C THR A 401 8.60 11.04 26.41
N HIS A 402 8.30 12.13 25.73
CA HIS A 402 8.85 12.49 24.42
C HIS A 402 9.58 13.83 24.54
N PRO A 403 10.83 13.83 25.03
CA PRO A 403 11.54 15.06 25.30
C PRO A 403 11.79 15.90 24.03
N PRO A 404 12.06 17.22 24.19
CA PRO A 404 12.13 18.17 23.07
C PRO A 404 13.07 17.79 21.92
N GLU A 405 14.10 17.02 22.17
CA GLU A 405 15.02 16.54 21.13
C GLU A 405 14.31 15.77 20.01
N TYR A 406 13.12 15.20 20.24
CA TYR A 406 12.37 14.50 19.19
C TYR A 406 11.53 15.42 18.30
N TRP A 407 11.02 16.52 18.83
CA TRP A 407 10.02 17.34 18.13
C TRP A 407 10.42 18.82 17.99
N ASN A 408 11.49 19.25 18.64
CA ASN A 408 12.02 20.58 18.50
C ASN A 408 13.14 20.59 17.45
N VAL A 409 13.19 21.62 16.62
CA VAL A 409 14.19 21.73 15.54
C VAL A 409 15.00 23.02 15.65
N PHE A 410 15.05 23.61 16.83
CA PHE A 410 15.95 24.72 17.12
C PHE A 410 17.39 24.35 16.75
N GLY A 411 18.08 25.23 16.04
CA GLY A 411 19.46 24.99 15.61
C GLY A 411 19.64 23.98 14.48
N MET A 412 18.60 23.26 14.06
CA MET A 412 18.69 22.35 12.91
C MET A 412 18.77 23.12 11.59
N ARG A 413 19.51 22.58 10.63
CA ARG A 413 19.63 23.18 9.30
C ARG A 413 18.29 23.17 8.58
N ARG A 414 17.98 24.26 7.86
CA ARG A 414 16.69 24.42 7.13
C ARG A 414 16.48 23.40 6.03
N ASP A 415 17.54 22.86 5.46
CA ASP A 415 17.50 21.82 4.41
C ASP A 415 17.05 20.44 4.93
N ILE A 416 17.13 20.20 6.25
CA ILE A 416 16.67 18.96 6.91
C ILE A 416 15.15 18.98 7.15
N ILE A 417 14.50 20.11 6.92
CA ILE A 417 13.16 20.39 7.40
C ILE A 417 12.08 19.88 6.45
N SER A 418 12.00 18.60 6.33
CA SER A 418 10.71 17.93 6.11
C SER A 418 10.13 17.56 7.48
N ARG A 419 9.83 18.56 8.29
CA ARG A 419 9.33 18.41 9.66
C ARG A 419 7.99 17.75 9.80
N THR A 420 7.33 17.60 8.71
CA THR A 420 6.04 16.96 8.66
C THR A 420 6.17 15.72 7.83
N ASN A 421 5.64 14.62 8.32
CA ASN A 421 5.47 13.39 7.54
C ASN A 421 4.44 13.60 6.39
N ASN A 422 4.22 14.86 5.98
CA ASN A 422 3.27 15.24 4.92
C ASN A 422 3.44 14.46 3.61
N PRO A 423 4.68 14.20 3.14
CA PRO A 423 4.85 13.38 1.93
C PRO A 423 4.34 11.96 2.13
N LEU A 424 4.60 11.34 3.29
CA LEU A 424 4.17 10.00 3.60
C LEU A 424 2.66 9.94 3.90
N GLU A 425 2.12 10.93 4.62
CA GLU A 425 0.67 11.09 4.81
C GLU A 425 -0.07 11.30 3.48
N ARG A 426 0.49 12.07 2.55
CA ARG A 426 -0.06 12.22 1.19
C ARG A 426 -0.04 10.90 0.45
N PHE A 427 1.05 10.16 0.54
CA PHE A 427 1.17 8.83 -0.03
C PHE A 427 0.13 7.86 0.56
N HIS A 428 -0.04 7.83 1.88
CA HIS A 428 -1.05 7.00 2.54
C HIS A 428 -2.48 7.36 2.10
N ARG A 429 -2.79 8.66 1.93
CA ARG A 429 -4.08 9.08 1.39
C ARG A 429 -4.28 8.61 -0.05
N GLU A 430 -3.25 8.70 -0.89
CA GLU A 430 -3.29 8.18 -2.26
C GLU A 430 -3.48 6.67 -2.27
N LEU A 431 -2.73 5.95 -1.44
CA LEU A 431 -2.85 4.51 -1.29
C LEU A 431 -4.27 4.12 -0.85
N ASN A 432 -4.83 4.81 0.15
CA ASN A 432 -6.18 4.56 0.67
C ASN A 432 -7.31 4.88 -0.34
N LYS A 433 -7.05 5.68 -1.38
CA LYS A 433 -7.99 5.91 -2.49
C LYS A 433 -8.02 4.77 -3.48
N ARG A 434 -6.97 3.95 -3.57
CA ARG A 434 -6.83 2.88 -4.56
C ARG A 434 -7.53 1.58 -4.16
N PHE A 435 -7.86 1.41 -2.89
CA PHE A 435 -8.60 0.24 -2.41
C PHE A 435 -9.35 0.54 -1.10
N ASN A 436 -10.33 -0.31 -0.82
CA ASN A 436 -11.10 -0.25 0.42
C ASN A 436 -10.25 -0.64 1.64
N ALA A 437 -10.77 -0.38 2.84
CA ALA A 437 -10.14 -0.83 4.08
C ALA A 437 -9.93 -2.36 4.08
N ARG A 438 -8.79 -2.82 4.59
CA ARG A 438 -8.44 -4.23 4.69
C ARG A 438 -8.53 -4.97 3.35
N PRO A 439 -7.76 -4.57 2.32
CA PRO A 439 -7.85 -5.17 1.00
C PRO A 439 -7.36 -6.63 1.00
N PRO A 440 -7.83 -7.47 0.04
CA PRO A 440 -7.20 -8.74 -0.24
C PRO A 440 -5.73 -8.56 -0.64
N MET A 441 -4.87 -9.51 -0.28
CA MET A 441 -3.42 -9.46 -0.53
C MET A 441 -3.07 -9.13 -1.99
N LYS A 442 -3.75 -9.75 -2.94
CA LYS A 442 -3.54 -9.48 -4.36
C LYS A 442 -3.80 -8.03 -4.75
N THR A 443 -4.93 -7.46 -4.31
CA THR A 443 -5.27 -6.06 -4.57
C THR A 443 -4.23 -5.12 -3.94
N PHE A 444 -3.81 -5.43 -2.72
CA PHE A 444 -2.78 -4.69 -2.00
C PHE A 444 -1.46 -4.67 -2.77
N VAL A 445 -0.91 -5.84 -3.10
CA VAL A 445 0.39 -5.95 -3.79
C VAL A 445 0.33 -5.33 -5.19
N THR A 446 -0.76 -5.57 -5.95
CA THR A 446 -0.92 -4.98 -7.28
C THR A 446 -0.96 -3.44 -7.22
N SER A 447 -1.62 -2.87 -6.22
CA SER A 447 -1.67 -1.41 -6.06
C SER A 447 -0.31 -0.82 -5.68
N LEU A 448 0.43 -1.49 -4.79
CA LEU A 448 1.79 -1.09 -4.43
C LEU A 448 2.74 -1.18 -5.63
N GLU A 449 2.66 -2.25 -6.40
CA GLU A 449 3.50 -2.46 -7.59
C GLU A 449 3.23 -1.39 -8.65
N ASN A 450 1.97 -1.05 -8.91
CA ASN A 450 1.61 0.03 -9.84
C ASN A 450 2.17 1.38 -9.36
N LEU A 451 2.00 1.70 -8.07
CA LEU A 451 2.56 2.92 -7.47
C LEU A 451 4.08 2.97 -7.59
N ALA A 452 4.76 1.88 -7.25
CA ALA A 452 6.22 1.83 -7.33
C ALA A 452 6.73 2.08 -8.76
N ARG A 453 6.06 1.52 -9.78
CA ARG A 453 6.40 1.79 -11.19
C ARG A 453 6.15 3.24 -11.59
N GLU A 454 5.06 3.85 -11.10
CA GLU A 454 4.78 5.28 -11.34
C GLU A 454 5.90 6.16 -10.74
N TYR A 455 6.36 5.86 -9.52
CA TYR A 455 7.47 6.60 -8.90
C TYR A 455 8.79 6.38 -9.62
N VAL A 456 9.09 5.16 -10.09
CA VAL A 456 10.28 4.89 -10.92
C VAL A 456 10.22 5.70 -12.21
N ALA A 457 9.09 5.70 -12.92
CA ALA A 457 8.91 6.47 -14.14
C ALA A 457 9.05 7.98 -13.89
N GLN A 458 8.42 8.51 -12.84
CA GLN A 458 8.53 9.91 -12.45
C GLN A 458 9.98 10.30 -12.13
N ARG A 459 10.68 9.49 -11.35
CA ARG A 459 12.11 9.72 -11.05
C ARG A 459 12.94 9.75 -12.32
N THR A 460 12.74 8.78 -13.21
CA THR A 460 13.48 8.67 -14.46
C THR A 460 13.24 9.89 -15.36
N THR A 461 11.99 10.33 -15.53
CA THR A 461 11.67 11.50 -16.35
C THR A 461 12.28 12.80 -15.79
N VAL A 462 12.32 12.96 -14.47
CA VAL A 462 12.95 14.13 -13.84
C VAL A 462 14.47 14.09 -14.00
N ILE A 463 15.12 12.95 -13.75
CA ILE A 463 16.58 12.82 -13.90
C ILE A 463 17.03 12.98 -15.35
N SER A 464 16.24 12.49 -16.31
CA SER A 464 16.51 12.68 -17.75
C SER A 464 16.23 14.08 -18.25
N GLY A 465 15.76 15.01 -17.41
CA GLY A 465 15.41 16.37 -17.78
C GLY A 465 14.13 16.49 -18.62
N LEU A 466 13.37 15.41 -18.80
CA LEU A 466 12.09 15.39 -19.53
C LEU A 466 10.94 16.01 -18.73
N ALA A 467 11.07 16.06 -17.40
CA ALA A 467 10.12 16.73 -16.52
C ALA A 467 10.86 17.58 -15.48
N LYS A 468 10.22 18.67 -15.04
CA LYS A 468 10.73 19.44 -13.91
C LYS A 468 10.33 18.77 -12.58
N PRO A 469 11.18 18.83 -11.54
CA PRO A 469 10.76 18.42 -10.21
C PRO A 469 9.53 19.22 -9.79
N PRO A 470 8.59 18.65 -9.01
CA PRO A 470 7.43 19.36 -8.53
C PRO A 470 7.88 20.56 -7.68
N GLU A 471 7.30 21.72 -7.95
CA GLU A 471 7.51 22.90 -7.13
C GLU A 471 7.00 22.63 -5.71
N ARG A 472 7.79 22.99 -4.72
CA ARG A 472 7.43 22.88 -3.33
C ARG A 472 7.13 24.25 -2.78
N THR A 473 5.96 24.42 -2.23
CA THR A 473 5.73 25.49 -1.26
C THR A 473 6.65 25.25 -0.08
N GLY A 474 7.66 26.10 0.08
CA GLY A 474 8.62 25.96 1.17
C GLY A 474 7.89 25.92 2.50
N PHE A 475 8.24 24.99 3.37
CA PHE A 475 7.72 24.98 4.73
C PHE A 475 8.28 26.19 5.47
N VAL A 476 7.42 27.13 5.84
CA VAL A 476 7.81 28.31 6.58
C VAL A 476 7.72 28.01 8.07
N LEU A 477 8.88 28.01 8.74
CA LEU A 477 8.99 27.84 10.18
C LEU A 477 8.23 28.95 10.92
N PRO A 478 7.67 28.66 12.13
CA PRO A 478 7.22 29.70 13.03
C PRO A 478 8.35 30.70 13.30
N ARG A 479 8.00 31.98 13.42
CA ARG A 479 8.96 32.99 13.82
C ARG A 479 9.18 32.86 15.31
N GLN A 480 10.46 32.90 15.75
CA GLN A 480 10.78 32.91 17.16
C GLN A 480 10.32 34.22 17.77
N PRO A 481 9.47 34.21 18.80
CA PRO A 481 9.08 35.43 19.53
C PRO A 481 10.18 35.87 20.49
N LYS A 482 10.11 37.11 20.94
CA LYS A 482 10.86 37.53 22.13
C LYS A 482 10.19 36.87 23.34
N LEU A 483 10.90 35.97 24.01
CA LEU A 483 10.42 35.30 25.21
C LEU A 483 10.55 36.20 26.42
N PRO A 484 9.69 36.08 27.46
CA PRO A 484 9.83 36.81 28.70
C PRO A 484 11.12 36.40 29.44
N GLU A 485 11.72 37.32 30.17
CA GLU A 485 12.82 36.98 31.06
C GLU A 485 12.31 36.18 32.26
N VAL A 486 13.16 35.35 32.86
CA VAL A 486 12.75 34.52 34.01
C VAL A 486 12.30 35.37 35.20
N SER A 487 12.95 36.53 35.42
CA SER A 487 12.56 37.54 36.44
C SER A 487 11.10 38.00 36.25
N ASP A 488 10.70 38.26 35.01
CA ASP A 488 9.36 38.80 34.70
C ASP A 488 8.25 37.74 34.91
N ILE A 489 8.62 36.44 34.91
CA ILE A 489 7.69 35.34 35.14
C ILE A 489 7.36 35.16 36.61
N VAL A 490 8.33 35.38 37.52
CA VAL A 490 8.16 35.21 38.97
C VAL A 490 7.20 36.25 39.54
N ASP A 491 7.20 37.46 38.98
CA ASP A 491 6.38 38.58 39.45
C ASP A 491 5.00 38.66 38.76
N SER A 492 4.68 37.73 37.84
CA SER A 492 3.42 37.76 37.10
C SER A 492 2.27 37.08 37.86
N PRO A 493 1.09 37.73 37.99
CA PRO A 493 -0.08 37.11 38.64
C PRO A 493 -0.58 35.80 37.96
N ALA A 494 -0.02 35.45 36.81
CA ALA A 494 -0.26 34.16 36.15
C ALA A 494 0.51 32.98 36.81
N SER A 495 1.48 33.23 37.69
CA SER A 495 2.25 32.22 38.42
C SER A 495 1.60 31.77 39.73
N SER A 496 0.52 32.43 40.18
CA SER A 496 -0.20 32.07 41.41
C SER A 496 -1.21 30.95 41.28
N ASP A 497 -1.13 30.14 40.23
CA ASP A 497 -1.87 28.87 40.14
C ASP A 497 -1.22 27.84 41.07
N GLY A 498 -1.47 28.02 42.41
CA GLY A 498 -0.94 27.21 43.48
C GLY A 498 -1.09 25.71 43.23
N GLU A 499 -0.11 24.98 43.74
CA GLU A 499 -0.08 23.52 43.84
C GLU A 499 -1.34 23.04 44.60
N GLY A 500 -2.43 22.86 43.86
CA GLY A 500 -3.60 22.14 44.33
C GLY A 500 -3.40 20.67 44.01
N GLU A 501 -3.57 19.81 45.02
CA GLU A 501 -3.50 18.37 44.96
C GLU A 501 -4.12 17.84 43.64
N ILE A 502 -3.30 17.11 42.89
CA ILE A 502 -3.71 16.39 41.70
C ILE A 502 -4.50 15.17 42.19
N VAL A 503 -5.83 15.25 42.11
CA VAL A 503 -6.65 14.07 42.21
C VAL A 503 -6.36 13.26 40.93
N ASP A 504 -5.72 12.10 41.08
CA ASP A 504 -5.50 11.10 40.05
C ASP A 504 -6.86 10.56 39.57
N ALA A 505 -7.50 11.27 38.67
CA ALA A 505 -8.57 10.75 37.85
C ALA A 505 -7.95 10.38 36.50
N ASP A 506 -7.94 9.10 36.25
CA ASP A 506 -7.51 8.41 35.02
C ASP A 506 -6.05 7.94 34.97
N ALA A 507 -5.79 6.83 35.67
CA ALA A 507 -4.64 5.94 35.44
C ALA A 507 -4.74 5.13 34.14
N ASP A 508 -5.46 5.62 33.12
CA ASP A 508 -5.50 5.05 31.77
C ASP A 508 -4.75 5.95 30.78
N SER A 509 -3.48 6.19 31.07
CA SER A 509 -2.56 6.63 30.03
C SER A 509 -2.12 5.40 29.22
N GLU A 510 -2.97 4.95 28.31
CA GLU A 510 -2.50 4.12 27.21
C GLU A 510 -1.35 4.87 26.51
N PRO A 511 -0.17 4.23 26.32
CA PRO A 511 0.90 4.85 25.57
C PRO A 511 0.35 5.19 24.19
N TYR A 512 0.75 6.35 23.66
CA TYR A 512 0.39 6.80 22.33
C TYR A 512 0.59 5.65 21.34
N SER A 513 -0.51 4.97 21.01
CA SER A 513 -0.57 3.92 20.00
C SER A 513 -1.17 4.55 18.76
N SER A 514 -0.45 4.50 17.65
CA SER A 514 -0.97 4.91 16.34
C SER A 514 -2.26 4.15 15.97
N ALA A 515 -2.60 3.07 16.70
CA ALA A 515 -3.87 2.34 16.58
C ALA A 515 -5.11 3.21 16.82
N MET A 516 -5.01 4.33 17.55
CA MET A 516 -6.13 5.26 17.77
C MET A 516 -6.39 6.21 16.58
N SER A 517 -5.61 6.15 15.51
CA SER A 517 -5.83 7.00 14.32
C SER A 517 -6.92 6.48 13.37
N SER A 518 -7.44 5.27 13.57
CA SER A 518 -8.38 4.63 12.65
C SER A 518 -9.84 4.61 13.09
N THR A 519 -10.18 5.11 14.28
CA THR A 519 -11.60 5.34 14.61
C THR A 519 -12.02 6.63 13.94
N GLY A 520 -12.75 6.47 12.84
CA GLY A 520 -13.19 7.55 11.97
C GLY A 520 -13.92 8.67 12.73
N ASP A 521 -13.28 9.83 12.76
CA ASP A 521 -14.02 11.09 12.76
C ASP A 521 -14.44 11.32 11.30
N GLU A 522 -15.46 10.58 10.84
CA GLU A 522 -16.07 10.70 9.51
C GLU A 522 -16.76 12.05 9.28
N ASN A 523 -16.70 12.99 10.24
CA ASN A 523 -17.29 14.32 10.18
C ASN A 523 -16.28 15.47 10.17
N VAL A 524 -15.09 15.27 9.62
CA VAL A 524 -14.27 16.41 9.19
C VAL A 524 -14.56 16.61 7.70
N GLU A 525 -15.39 17.61 7.42
CA GLU A 525 -15.62 18.04 6.03
C GLU A 525 -14.27 18.21 5.30
N PRO A 526 -14.16 17.81 4.01
CA PRO A 526 -12.90 17.86 3.24
C PRO A 526 -12.34 19.27 3.04
N GLY A 527 -12.96 20.31 3.61
CA GLY A 527 -12.62 21.72 3.43
C GLY A 527 -11.84 22.39 4.58
N GLU A 528 -11.66 21.73 5.75
CA GLU A 528 -10.95 22.37 6.88
C GLU A 528 -9.43 22.05 6.96
N TYR A 529 -8.82 21.63 5.87
CA TYR A 529 -7.39 21.85 5.72
C TYR A 529 -7.20 23.33 5.44
N ILE A 530 -6.69 24.08 6.41
CA ILE A 530 -6.25 25.45 6.24
C ILE A 530 -5.28 25.46 5.05
N GLN A 531 -5.82 25.73 3.85
CA GLN A 531 -5.02 26.31 2.79
C GLN A 531 -4.41 27.60 3.38
N PRO A 532 -3.16 27.94 3.08
CA PRO A 532 -2.67 29.27 3.43
C PRO A 532 -3.67 30.26 2.82
N ASP A 533 -4.25 31.09 3.70
CA ASP A 533 -5.16 32.16 3.35
C ASP A 533 -4.39 33.12 2.41
N HIS A 534 -4.75 33.11 1.12
CA HIS A 534 -4.18 33.95 0.08
C HIS A 534 -4.75 35.37 0.08
N SER A 535 -5.42 35.78 1.15
CA SER A 535 -5.95 37.12 1.32
C SER A 535 -5.20 37.90 2.40
N PHE A 536 -3.97 38.29 2.15
CA PHE A 536 -3.38 39.49 2.70
C PHE A 536 -2.72 40.26 1.57
N GLU A 537 -3.44 41.27 1.09
CA GLU A 537 -2.93 42.34 0.28
C GLU A 537 -1.73 42.99 0.98
N TYR A 538 -0.71 43.19 0.20
CA TYR A 538 0.47 43.95 0.55
C TYR A 538 0.08 45.43 0.55
N ASP A 539 -0.23 46.01 1.68
CA ASP A 539 -0.16 47.47 1.82
C ASP A 539 1.31 47.83 1.92
N GLY A 540 1.82 48.34 0.79
CA GLY A 540 3.10 49.01 0.74
C GLY A 540 2.98 50.42 1.33
N GLU A 541 3.75 50.64 2.40
CA GLU A 541 4.25 52.00 2.71
C GLU A 541 5.64 51.91 3.32
N THR A 542 6.58 52.51 2.58
CA THR A 542 7.92 53.08 2.85
C THR A 542 8.78 52.46 3.97
#